data_d64dbfc1a62db7dbc0813e806f5f6017
#
_entry.id   d64dbfc1a62db7dbc0813e806f5f6017
#
_cell.length_a   1.000
_cell.length_b   1.000
_cell.length_c   1.000
_cell.angle_alpha   90.00
_cell.angle_beta   90.00
_cell.angle_gamma   90.00
#
_symmetry.space_group_name_H-M   'P 1'
#
loop_
_entity.id
_entity.type
_entity.pdbx_description
1 polymer ?
#
loop_
_entity_poly.entity_id
_entity_poly.type
_entity_poly.pdbx_seq_one_letter_code
_entity_poly.pdbx_strand_id
1 'polypeptide(L)'
;DVADPSIIRIDQTYYITGTSSEWAPYYPVFTSTDLVNWQQTGHVFDEKPEWTKSSFWAPEWYYHNDKVYVYYTARKKSNNTSYIGVATSDSPTGKFKDHGPVVEFGTEAIDAFILEDKGDLYISWKAYGLDNRPIELLASKLTPDGLKLTGKPFSLLRDDERAGMEGQHWFKKNGYYYLIYAINGCCGPNSDYAVAVA
;
A
#
# COMPACT_ATOMS: atom_id res chain seq x y z
N ASP A 1 17.42 4.57 -6.00
CA ASP A 1 16.45 5.07 -5.04
C ASP A 1 15.10 4.40 -5.29
N VAL A 2 14.46 3.88 -4.26
CA VAL A 2 13.14 3.22 -4.35
C VAL A 2 12.20 4.02 -3.47
N ALA A 3 11.24 4.73 -4.09
CA ALA A 3 10.23 5.49 -3.36
C ALA A 3 9.14 4.56 -2.82
N ASP A 4 8.59 4.90 -1.66
CA ASP A 4 7.51 4.16 -0.98
C ASP A 4 7.79 2.65 -0.88
N PRO A 5 8.95 2.25 -0.33
CA PRO A 5 9.36 0.86 -0.36
C PRO A 5 8.53 0.00 0.58
N SER A 6 8.07 -1.15 0.07
CA SER A 6 7.54 -2.23 0.90
C SER A 6 8.42 -3.47 0.78
N ILE A 7 8.66 -4.16 1.88
CA ILE A 7 9.59 -5.27 1.98
C ILE A 7 8.96 -6.48 2.65
N ILE A 8 9.19 -7.66 2.08
CA ILE A 8 8.90 -8.94 2.72
C ILE A 8 10.14 -9.81 2.74
N ARG A 9 10.15 -10.78 3.65
CA ARG A 9 11.14 -11.85 3.69
C ARG A 9 10.45 -13.19 3.48
N ILE A 10 10.95 -13.96 2.53
CA ILE A 10 10.57 -15.36 2.32
C ILE A 10 11.86 -16.18 2.40
N ASP A 11 11.90 -17.12 3.33
CA ASP A 11 13.08 -17.88 3.68
C ASP A 11 14.28 -16.98 4.03
N GLN A 12 15.35 -17.02 3.24
CA GLN A 12 16.54 -16.19 3.45
C GLN A 12 16.65 -15.01 2.48
N THR A 13 15.62 -14.78 1.66
CA THR A 13 15.62 -13.73 0.66
C THR A 13 14.66 -12.62 1.04
N TYR A 14 15.13 -11.39 0.97
CA TYR A 14 14.33 -10.18 1.08
C TYR A 14 13.90 -9.72 -0.31
N TYR A 15 12.66 -9.32 -0.42
CA TYR A 15 12.06 -8.77 -1.63
C TYR A 15 11.54 -7.38 -1.35
N ILE A 16 11.95 -6.41 -2.15
CA ILE A 16 11.46 -5.03 -2.05
C ILE A 16 10.82 -4.62 -3.36
N THR A 17 9.75 -3.86 -3.28
CA THR A 17 9.15 -3.14 -4.40
C THR A 17 8.86 -1.71 -3.99
N GLY A 18 8.55 -0.84 -4.92
CA GLY A 18 8.23 0.55 -4.65
C GLY A 18 7.50 1.22 -5.80
N THR A 19 7.18 2.48 -5.62
CA THR A 19 6.51 3.32 -6.59
C THR A 19 7.24 3.33 -7.94
N SER A 20 6.50 3.12 -9.03
CA SER A 20 6.98 3.27 -10.40
C SER A 20 6.34 4.45 -11.14
N SER A 21 5.36 5.12 -10.53
CA SER A 21 4.58 6.22 -11.13
C SER A 21 4.04 5.86 -12.51
N GLU A 22 4.58 6.45 -13.57
CA GLU A 22 4.12 6.24 -14.95
C GLU A 22 5.05 5.31 -15.75
N TRP A 23 6.12 4.80 -15.12
CA TRP A 23 7.17 4.02 -15.82
C TRP A 23 6.85 2.54 -15.83
N ALA A 24 6.79 1.95 -17.04
CA ALA A 24 6.71 0.51 -17.25
C ALA A 24 8.14 -0.09 -17.36
N PRO A 25 8.33 -1.35 -16.93
CA PRO A 25 7.37 -2.21 -16.24
C PRO A 25 7.06 -1.71 -14.83
N TYR A 26 5.84 -1.98 -14.35
CA TYR A 26 5.34 -1.37 -13.12
C TYR A 26 5.72 -2.16 -11.88
N TYR A 27 6.08 -1.41 -10.81
CA TYR A 27 6.48 -1.94 -9.52
C TYR A 27 7.68 -2.88 -9.63
N PRO A 28 8.89 -2.33 -9.81
CA PRO A 28 10.10 -3.14 -9.90
C PRO A 28 10.32 -3.95 -8.64
N VAL A 29 10.81 -5.17 -8.81
CA VAL A 29 11.12 -6.09 -7.72
C VAL A 29 12.63 -6.26 -7.63
N PHE A 30 13.17 -6.01 -6.43
CA PHE A 30 14.57 -6.24 -6.12
C PHE A 30 14.70 -7.30 -5.03
N THR A 31 15.77 -8.06 -5.06
CA THR A 31 16.09 -9.10 -4.07
C THR A 31 17.41 -8.85 -3.41
N SER A 32 17.50 -9.28 -2.15
CA SER A 32 18.73 -9.27 -1.36
C SER A 32 18.73 -10.40 -0.34
N THR A 33 19.90 -10.87 0.06
CA THR A 33 20.09 -11.79 1.18
C THR A 33 20.72 -11.13 2.40
N ASP A 34 21.18 -9.88 2.28
CA ASP A 34 21.91 -9.15 3.29
C ASP A 34 21.39 -7.75 3.59
N LEU A 35 20.32 -7.30 2.89
CA LEU A 35 19.73 -5.96 2.97
C LEU A 35 20.66 -4.81 2.50
N VAL A 36 21.84 -5.13 2.00
CA VAL A 36 22.84 -4.16 1.52
C VAL A 36 22.99 -4.24 0.01
N ASN A 37 23.14 -5.44 -0.52
CA ASN A 37 23.32 -5.68 -1.93
C ASN A 37 21.98 -6.09 -2.57
N TRP A 38 21.46 -5.24 -3.43
CA TRP A 38 20.17 -5.44 -4.08
C TRP A 38 20.33 -5.67 -5.57
N GLN A 39 19.60 -6.62 -6.10
CA GLN A 39 19.53 -6.91 -7.53
C GLN A 39 18.09 -6.82 -8.00
N GLN A 40 17.83 -6.10 -9.09
CA GLN A 40 16.53 -6.13 -9.74
C GLN A 40 16.31 -7.48 -10.40
N THR A 41 15.23 -8.16 -10.01
CA THR A 41 14.95 -9.54 -10.45
C THR A 41 13.61 -9.68 -11.15
N GLY A 42 12.80 -8.61 -11.18
CA GLY A 42 11.50 -8.64 -11.83
C GLY A 42 10.71 -7.35 -11.65
N HIS A 43 9.42 -7.48 -11.83
CA HIS A 43 8.41 -6.44 -11.64
C HIS A 43 7.05 -7.10 -11.43
N VAL A 44 6.07 -6.33 -10.92
CA VAL A 44 4.73 -6.86 -10.65
C VAL A 44 3.89 -6.94 -11.92
N PHE A 45 3.92 -5.89 -12.77
CA PHE A 45 3.15 -5.86 -14.00
C PHE A 45 4.01 -5.45 -15.20
N ASP A 46 3.92 -6.22 -16.29
CA ASP A 46 4.46 -5.86 -17.62
C ASP A 46 3.66 -4.72 -18.23
N GLU A 47 2.33 -4.80 -18.10
CA GLU A 47 1.35 -3.87 -18.63
C GLU A 47 0.40 -3.41 -17.54
N LYS A 48 -0.23 -2.26 -17.76
CA LYS A 48 -1.21 -1.72 -16.80
C LYS A 48 -2.38 -2.69 -16.63
N PRO A 49 -2.78 -2.97 -15.37
CA PRO A 49 -4.07 -3.60 -15.10
C PRO A 49 -5.22 -2.87 -15.81
N GLU A 50 -6.19 -3.62 -16.31
CA GLU A 50 -7.21 -3.10 -17.21
C GLU A 50 -7.98 -1.89 -16.66
N TRP A 51 -8.25 -1.86 -15.36
CA TRP A 51 -8.98 -0.77 -14.71
C TRP A 51 -8.16 0.51 -14.51
N THR A 52 -6.81 0.44 -14.61
CA THR A 52 -5.89 1.52 -14.24
C THR A 52 -5.58 2.46 -15.40
N LYS A 53 -5.32 3.73 -15.06
CA LYS A 53 -4.90 4.77 -16.00
C LYS A 53 -3.45 5.17 -15.79
N SER A 54 -3.08 5.49 -14.54
CA SER A 54 -1.82 6.16 -14.17
C SER A 54 -1.54 6.04 -12.67
N SER A 55 -0.45 6.65 -12.20
CA SER A 55 -0.15 6.85 -10.78
C SER A 55 0.00 5.55 -10.00
N PHE A 56 0.97 4.74 -10.45
CA PHE A 56 1.31 3.47 -9.80
C PHE A 56 2.19 3.73 -8.58
N TRP A 57 1.54 3.99 -7.42
CA TRP A 57 2.16 4.46 -6.18
C TRP A 57 2.06 3.45 -5.05
N ALA A 58 2.96 3.59 -4.08
CA ALA A 58 2.96 2.96 -2.77
C ALA A 58 2.41 1.52 -2.76
N PRO A 59 3.15 0.56 -3.34
CA PRO A 59 2.78 -0.84 -3.26
C PRO A 59 3.05 -1.37 -1.86
N GLU A 60 2.19 -2.25 -1.37
CA GLU A 60 2.38 -2.98 -0.12
C GLU A 60 2.42 -4.48 -0.38
N TRP A 61 3.55 -5.10 -0.02
CA TRP A 61 3.71 -6.54 0.00
C TRP A 61 2.99 -7.19 1.18
N TYR A 62 2.35 -8.31 0.92
CA TYR A 62 1.87 -9.18 1.98
C TYR A 62 2.06 -10.65 1.58
N TYR A 63 2.63 -11.46 2.48
CA TYR A 63 2.83 -12.88 2.26
C TYR A 63 1.97 -13.67 3.24
N HIS A 64 1.06 -14.49 2.72
CA HIS A 64 0.12 -15.25 3.53
C HIS A 64 -0.29 -16.54 2.81
N ASN A 65 -0.28 -17.66 3.52
CA ASN A 65 -0.69 -18.98 3.01
C ASN A 65 0.01 -19.32 1.68
N ASP A 66 1.34 -19.21 1.65
CA ASP A 66 2.19 -19.48 0.48
C ASP A 66 1.82 -18.67 -0.77
N LYS A 67 1.12 -17.55 -0.59
CA LYS A 67 0.79 -16.58 -1.63
C LYS A 67 1.37 -15.22 -1.34
N VAL A 68 1.81 -14.59 -2.41
CA VAL A 68 2.27 -13.19 -2.41
C VAL A 68 1.15 -12.29 -2.89
N TYR A 69 0.87 -11.26 -2.13
CA TYR A 69 -0.07 -10.20 -2.46
C TYR A 69 0.68 -8.90 -2.66
N VAL A 70 0.25 -8.11 -3.62
CA VAL A 70 0.61 -6.70 -3.74
C VAL A 70 -0.67 -5.88 -3.72
N TYR A 71 -0.82 -5.07 -2.69
CA TYR A 71 -1.84 -4.02 -2.67
C TYR A 71 -1.20 -2.76 -3.23
N TYR A 72 -1.82 -2.11 -4.18
CA TYR A 72 -1.17 -1.04 -4.91
C TYR A 72 -2.14 0.11 -5.20
N THR A 73 -1.63 1.33 -5.16
CA THR A 73 -2.39 2.52 -5.56
C THR A 73 -2.32 2.69 -7.07
N ALA A 74 -3.47 2.96 -7.70
CA ALA A 74 -3.52 3.42 -9.08
C ALA A 74 -4.77 4.28 -9.35
N ARG A 75 -4.69 5.16 -10.33
CA ARG A 75 -5.86 5.94 -10.79
C ARG A 75 -6.73 5.10 -11.69
N LYS A 76 -8.04 5.09 -11.39
CA LYS A 76 -9.06 4.40 -12.18
C LYS A 76 -9.38 5.15 -13.46
N LYS A 77 -9.48 4.42 -14.58
CA LYS A 77 -9.77 5.01 -15.90
C LYS A 77 -11.10 5.78 -15.94
N SER A 78 -12.12 5.26 -15.26
CA SER A 78 -13.49 5.76 -15.40
C SER A 78 -13.75 7.11 -14.75
N ASN A 79 -13.02 7.44 -13.66
CA ASN A 79 -13.28 8.64 -12.87
C ASN A 79 -12.02 9.41 -12.44
N ASN A 80 -10.84 8.91 -12.82
CA ASN A 80 -9.54 9.51 -12.48
C ASN A 80 -9.28 9.64 -10.98
N THR A 81 -9.91 8.80 -10.17
CA THR A 81 -9.72 8.73 -8.71
C THR A 81 -8.68 7.65 -8.37
N SER A 82 -7.82 7.93 -7.40
CA SER A 82 -6.87 6.95 -6.88
C SER A 82 -7.58 5.95 -5.98
N TYR A 83 -7.39 4.67 -6.28
CA TYR A 83 -7.92 3.54 -5.51
C TYR A 83 -6.84 2.50 -5.27
N ILE A 84 -7.10 1.60 -4.34
CA ILE A 84 -6.17 0.50 -4.03
C ILE A 84 -6.66 -0.76 -4.74
N GLY A 85 -5.82 -1.30 -5.62
CA GLY A 85 -5.98 -2.60 -6.24
C GLY A 85 -5.26 -3.69 -5.46
N VAL A 86 -5.54 -4.94 -5.79
CA VAL A 86 -4.81 -6.10 -5.26
C VAL A 86 -4.48 -7.08 -6.38
N ALA A 87 -3.24 -7.55 -6.37
CA ALA A 87 -2.78 -8.61 -7.26
C ALA A 87 -2.10 -9.72 -6.46
N THR A 88 -2.14 -10.96 -6.97
CA THR A 88 -1.56 -12.13 -6.31
C THR A 88 -0.68 -12.94 -7.24
N SER A 89 0.34 -13.56 -6.66
CA SER A 89 1.25 -14.50 -7.32
C SER A 89 1.66 -15.61 -6.36
N ASP A 90 2.17 -16.71 -6.89
CA ASP A 90 2.78 -17.79 -6.08
C ASP A 90 4.25 -17.47 -5.73
N SER A 91 4.82 -16.41 -6.28
CA SER A 91 6.20 -15.98 -6.03
C SER A 91 6.33 -14.46 -6.21
N PRO A 92 7.21 -13.77 -5.44
CA PRO A 92 7.45 -12.33 -5.61
C PRO A 92 7.98 -11.92 -6.98
N THR A 93 8.63 -12.84 -7.68
CA THR A 93 9.15 -12.66 -9.05
C THR A 93 8.33 -13.39 -10.10
N GLY A 94 7.19 -13.97 -9.72
CA GLY A 94 6.28 -14.68 -10.61
C GLY A 94 5.32 -13.75 -11.34
N LYS A 95 4.45 -14.35 -12.13
CA LYS A 95 3.40 -13.61 -12.82
C LYS A 95 2.27 -13.27 -11.86
N PHE A 96 1.97 -12.01 -11.73
CA PHE A 96 0.85 -11.52 -10.91
C PHE A 96 -0.47 -11.55 -11.68
N LYS A 97 -1.51 -11.99 -10.97
CA LYS A 97 -2.90 -11.88 -11.41
C LYS A 97 -3.54 -10.70 -10.70
N ASP A 98 -3.95 -9.69 -11.45
CA ASP A 98 -4.74 -8.58 -10.93
C ASP A 98 -6.19 -9.03 -10.63
N HIS A 99 -6.71 -8.58 -9.48
CA HIS A 99 -8.09 -8.83 -9.03
C HIS A 99 -8.94 -7.55 -9.06
N GLY A 100 -8.36 -6.44 -9.53
CA GLY A 100 -9.04 -5.15 -9.55
C GLY A 100 -9.00 -4.40 -8.23
N PRO A 101 -9.80 -3.34 -8.09
CA PRO A 101 -9.84 -2.53 -6.88
C PRO A 101 -10.41 -3.29 -5.68
N VAL A 102 -9.71 -3.22 -4.54
CA VAL A 102 -10.15 -3.74 -3.23
C VAL A 102 -10.68 -2.61 -2.35
N VAL A 103 -10.13 -1.40 -2.48
CA VAL A 103 -10.64 -0.20 -1.81
C VAL A 103 -11.00 0.84 -2.86
N GLU A 104 -12.30 1.06 -3.04
CA GLU A 104 -12.86 2.18 -3.79
C GLU A 104 -13.56 3.09 -2.79
N PHE A 105 -12.86 4.08 -2.25
CA PHE A 105 -13.38 4.90 -1.17
C PHE A 105 -13.06 6.38 -1.37
N GLY A 106 -14.10 7.20 -1.42
CA GLY A 106 -13.99 8.64 -1.55
C GLY A 106 -13.40 9.13 -2.86
N THR A 107 -12.75 10.28 -2.78
CA THR A 107 -12.06 10.92 -3.90
C THR A 107 -10.58 10.52 -4.00
N GLU A 108 -10.07 9.84 -2.99
CA GLU A 108 -8.74 9.25 -2.98
C GLU A 108 -8.64 8.19 -1.89
N ALA A 109 -8.11 7.01 -2.23
CA ALA A 109 -7.70 5.97 -1.31
C ALA A 109 -6.33 5.48 -1.76
N ILE A 110 -5.29 5.73 -0.96
CA ILE A 110 -3.90 5.43 -1.27
C ILE A 110 -3.17 4.82 -0.07
N ASP A 111 -1.95 4.37 -0.26
CA ASP A 111 -1.03 3.90 0.77
C ASP A 111 -1.62 2.75 1.59
N ALA A 112 -1.81 1.62 0.93
CA ALA A 112 -2.28 0.41 1.62
C ALA A 112 -1.26 -0.08 2.64
N PHE A 113 -1.74 -0.56 3.79
CA PHE A 113 -0.96 -1.36 4.72
C PHE A 113 -1.81 -2.51 5.29
N ILE A 114 -1.23 -3.70 5.39
CA ILE A 114 -1.93 -4.90 5.86
C ILE A 114 -1.46 -5.27 7.26
N LEU A 115 -2.42 -5.50 8.16
CA LEU A 115 -2.20 -6.06 9.48
C LEU A 115 -2.99 -7.34 9.65
N GLU A 116 -2.34 -8.40 10.12
CA GLU A 116 -3.00 -9.57 10.66
C GLU A 116 -3.05 -9.47 12.19
N ASP A 117 -4.23 -9.54 12.77
CA ASP A 117 -4.43 -9.63 14.23
C ASP A 117 -5.46 -10.69 14.57
N LYS A 118 -5.06 -11.65 15.40
CA LYS A 118 -5.91 -12.76 15.89
C LYS A 118 -6.58 -13.58 14.77
N GLY A 119 -5.91 -13.72 13.64
CA GLY A 119 -6.40 -14.45 12.46
C GLY A 119 -7.34 -13.66 11.56
N ASP A 120 -7.58 -12.40 11.85
CA ASP A 120 -8.31 -11.47 11.00
C ASP A 120 -7.34 -10.58 10.22
N LEU A 121 -7.62 -10.36 8.94
CA LEU A 121 -6.87 -9.45 8.09
C LEU A 121 -7.53 -8.07 8.06
N TYR A 122 -6.73 -7.03 8.20
CA TYR A 122 -7.14 -5.65 8.09
C TYR A 122 -6.29 -4.94 7.04
N ILE A 123 -6.93 -4.07 6.27
CA ILE A 123 -6.26 -3.12 5.39
C ILE A 123 -6.50 -1.72 5.92
N SER A 124 -5.45 -0.91 5.97
CA SER A 124 -5.56 0.53 6.22
C SER A 124 -5.15 1.32 4.98
N TRP A 125 -5.64 2.55 4.91
CA TRP A 125 -5.34 3.46 3.81
C TRP A 125 -5.52 4.91 4.23
N LYS A 126 -4.89 5.82 3.49
CA LYS A 126 -5.20 7.24 3.55
C LYS A 126 -6.44 7.52 2.71
N ALA A 127 -7.43 8.15 3.31
CA ALA A 127 -8.62 8.69 2.64
C ALA A 127 -8.56 10.21 2.58
N TYR A 128 -8.96 10.79 1.45
CA TYR A 128 -8.93 12.20 1.19
C TYR A 128 -10.22 12.70 0.56
N GLY A 129 -10.63 13.94 0.93
CA GLY A 129 -11.69 14.67 0.23
C GLY A 129 -13.11 14.10 0.35
N LEU A 130 -13.39 13.26 1.34
CA LEU A 130 -14.74 12.75 1.60
C LEU A 130 -15.59 13.84 2.26
N ASP A 131 -16.70 14.22 1.63
CA ASP A 131 -17.71 15.14 2.20
C ASP A 131 -17.08 16.38 2.86
N ASN A 132 -16.06 16.98 2.24
CA ASN A 132 -15.26 18.06 2.84
C ASN A 132 -14.54 17.67 4.13
N ARG A 133 -14.43 16.39 4.42
CA ARG A 133 -13.66 15.90 5.56
C ARG A 133 -12.17 16.13 5.36
N PRO A 134 -11.44 16.28 6.47
CA PRO A 134 -9.99 16.31 6.47
C PRO A 134 -9.40 14.98 5.99
N ILE A 135 -8.09 14.91 5.95
CA ILE A 135 -7.35 13.66 5.71
C ILE A 135 -7.62 12.70 6.88
N GLU A 136 -7.87 11.45 6.57
CA GLU A 136 -8.15 10.43 7.57
C GLU A 136 -7.45 9.11 7.21
N LEU A 137 -6.78 8.51 8.18
CA LEU A 137 -6.30 7.13 8.08
C LEU A 137 -7.42 6.20 8.50
N LEU A 138 -7.91 5.43 7.56
CA LEU A 138 -8.98 4.48 7.77
C LEU A 138 -8.45 3.06 7.76
N ALA A 139 -9.20 2.16 8.39
CA ALA A 139 -8.98 0.72 8.25
C ALA A 139 -10.32 0.00 8.09
N SER A 140 -10.26 -1.18 7.50
CA SER A 140 -11.39 -2.11 7.41
C SER A 140 -10.89 -3.56 7.42
N LYS A 141 -11.77 -4.46 7.82
CA LYS A 141 -11.50 -5.89 7.76
C LYS A 141 -11.60 -6.38 6.33
N LEU A 142 -10.68 -7.26 5.95
CA LEU A 142 -10.70 -8.00 4.68
C LEU A 142 -11.37 -9.37 4.83
N THR A 143 -11.76 -9.93 3.71
CA THR A 143 -12.04 -11.38 3.60
C THR A 143 -10.80 -12.20 3.93
N PRO A 144 -10.93 -13.47 4.38
CA PRO A 144 -9.76 -14.31 4.67
C PRO A 144 -8.82 -14.53 3.48
N ASP A 145 -9.31 -14.38 2.26
CA ASP A 145 -8.49 -14.42 1.03
C ASP A 145 -7.85 -13.07 0.67
N GLY A 146 -8.07 -12.03 1.47
CA GLY A 146 -7.48 -10.69 1.27
C GLY A 146 -8.01 -9.89 0.08
N LEU A 147 -9.04 -10.37 -0.61
CA LEU A 147 -9.44 -9.80 -1.90
C LEU A 147 -10.60 -8.78 -1.82
N LYS A 148 -11.29 -8.69 -0.67
CA LYS A 148 -12.46 -7.81 -0.52
C LYS A 148 -12.58 -7.26 0.89
N LEU A 149 -13.16 -6.07 1.01
CA LEU A 149 -13.59 -5.54 2.31
C LEU A 149 -14.82 -6.31 2.82
N THR A 150 -14.85 -6.63 4.12
CA THR A 150 -16.01 -7.28 4.78
C THR A 150 -16.67 -6.40 5.83
N GLY A 151 -15.96 -5.40 6.33
CA GLY A 151 -16.44 -4.50 7.36
C GLY A 151 -16.71 -3.08 6.86
N LYS A 152 -17.36 -2.28 7.72
CA LYS A 152 -17.39 -0.83 7.51
C LYS A 152 -16.03 -0.25 7.87
N PRO A 153 -15.51 0.71 7.10
CA PRO A 153 -14.32 1.43 7.49
C PRO A 153 -14.46 2.11 8.85
N PHE A 154 -13.38 2.11 9.62
CA PHE A 154 -13.29 2.83 10.90
C PHE A 154 -12.03 3.70 10.90
N SER A 155 -12.09 4.79 11.66
CA SER A 155 -10.99 5.75 11.76
C SER A 155 -9.88 5.20 12.65
N LEU A 156 -8.64 5.29 12.16
CA LEU A 156 -7.44 5.11 12.96
C LEU A 156 -6.94 6.45 13.48
N LEU A 157 -6.86 7.43 12.60
CA LEU A 157 -6.39 8.77 12.92
C LEU A 157 -6.98 9.78 11.95
N ARG A 158 -7.20 11.01 12.43
CA ARG A 158 -7.80 12.08 11.66
C ARG A 158 -6.94 13.34 11.72
N ASP A 159 -6.72 13.96 10.57
CA ASP A 159 -6.04 15.23 10.42
C ASP A 159 -7.06 16.33 10.09
N ASP A 160 -7.50 17.04 11.09
CA ASP A 160 -8.47 18.12 10.95
C ASP A 160 -7.85 19.42 10.39
N GLU A 161 -6.54 19.56 10.44
CA GLU A 161 -5.80 20.73 10.00
C GLU A 161 -5.35 20.66 8.54
N ARG A 162 -5.43 19.48 7.91
CA ARG A 162 -4.95 19.20 6.56
C ARG A 162 -3.45 19.49 6.36
N ALA A 163 -2.67 19.26 7.40
CA ALA A 163 -1.22 19.41 7.35
C ALA A 163 -0.53 18.34 6.50
N GLY A 164 -1.23 17.23 6.24
CA GLY A 164 -0.75 16.04 5.54
C GLY A 164 -0.54 14.87 6.48
N MET A 165 -1.08 13.71 6.10
CA MET A 165 -0.94 12.48 6.86
C MET A 165 -1.10 11.29 5.92
N GLU A 166 -0.09 10.43 5.84
CA GLU A 166 -0.09 9.30 4.90
C GLU A 166 0.96 8.25 5.25
N GLY A 167 1.12 7.21 4.40
CA GLY A 167 2.19 6.23 4.53
C GLY A 167 2.15 5.46 5.84
N GLN A 168 0.97 5.15 6.35
CA GLN A 168 0.78 4.54 7.66
C GLN A 168 1.28 3.10 7.69
N HIS A 169 1.98 2.78 8.77
CA HIS A 169 2.40 1.44 9.15
C HIS A 169 1.97 1.19 10.59
N TRP A 170 1.20 0.17 10.85
CA TRP A 170 0.77 -0.16 12.19
C TRP A 170 1.13 -1.57 12.60
N PHE A 171 1.49 -1.74 13.85
CA PHE A 171 1.91 -3.02 14.41
C PHE A 171 1.49 -3.13 15.87
N LYS A 172 1.47 -4.36 16.36
CA LYS A 172 1.14 -4.65 17.76
C LYS A 172 2.38 -5.04 18.54
N LYS A 173 2.58 -4.41 19.69
CA LYS A 173 3.67 -4.73 20.63
C LYS A 173 3.18 -4.57 22.06
N ASN A 174 3.45 -5.57 22.92
CA ASN A 174 3.11 -5.56 24.34
C ASN A 174 1.61 -5.26 24.63
N GLY A 175 0.70 -5.71 23.74
CA GLY A 175 -0.74 -5.49 23.89
C GLY A 175 -1.25 -4.14 23.35
N TYR A 176 -0.38 -3.24 22.93
CA TYR A 176 -0.71 -1.94 22.34
C TYR A 176 -0.54 -1.97 20.82
N TYR A 177 -1.36 -1.21 20.11
CA TYR A 177 -1.17 -0.91 18.71
C TYR A 177 -0.39 0.41 18.60
N TYR A 178 0.57 0.43 17.70
CA TYR A 178 1.35 1.61 17.35
C TYR A 178 1.11 1.93 15.89
N LEU A 179 0.86 3.18 15.58
CA LEU A 179 0.70 3.69 14.23
C LEU A 179 1.87 4.63 13.94
N ILE A 180 2.73 4.25 13.00
CA ILE A 180 3.78 5.11 12.46
C ILE A 180 3.26 5.67 11.15
N TYR A 181 3.38 6.96 10.94
CA TYR A 181 2.85 7.61 9.74
C TYR A 181 3.65 8.86 9.39
N ALA A 182 3.58 9.28 8.14
CA ALA A 182 4.16 10.53 7.70
C ALA A 182 3.21 11.69 7.97
N ILE A 183 3.77 12.85 8.29
CA ILE A 183 3.05 14.10 8.49
C ILE A 183 3.63 15.20 7.61
N ASN A 184 2.85 16.27 7.43
CA ASN A 184 3.17 17.47 6.65
C ASN A 184 3.20 17.21 5.14
N GLY A 185 3.74 18.17 4.36
CA GLY A 185 3.78 18.10 2.91
C GLY A 185 4.92 17.22 2.39
N CYS A 186 4.56 16.17 1.64
CA CYS A 186 5.54 15.43 0.86
C CYS A 186 5.94 16.23 -0.38
N CYS A 187 7.03 15.83 -0.95
CA CYS A 187 7.39 16.04 -2.35
C CYS A 187 7.66 17.49 -2.77
N GLY A 188 8.80 17.69 -3.42
CA GLY A 188 9.22 18.99 -3.93
C GLY A 188 10.21 19.73 -3.03
N PRO A 189 10.64 20.93 -3.47
CA PRO A 189 11.75 21.63 -2.85
C PRO A 189 11.45 22.21 -1.47
N ASN A 190 10.18 22.31 -1.10
CA ASN A 190 9.72 22.84 0.20
C ASN A 190 9.10 21.75 1.08
N SER A 191 9.43 20.47 0.82
CA SER A 191 8.96 19.38 1.66
C SER A 191 9.45 19.53 3.10
N ASP A 192 8.51 19.45 4.03
CA ASP A 192 8.75 19.38 5.47
C ASP A 192 8.31 18.02 6.06
N TYR A 193 8.27 17.01 5.20
CA TYR A 193 7.85 15.65 5.50
C TYR A 193 8.58 15.06 6.70
N ALA A 194 7.85 14.56 7.67
CA ALA A 194 8.37 14.01 8.91
C ALA A 194 7.60 12.75 9.32
N VAL A 195 8.11 12.02 10.29
CA VAL A 195 7.48 10.80 10.83
C VAL A 195 6.91 11.09 12.21
N ALA A 196 5.68 10.66 12.43
CA ALA A 196 5.00 10.70 13.72
C ALA A 196 4.59 9.29 14.17
N VAL A 197 4.24 9.17 15.44
CA VAL A 197 3.73 7.94 16.03
C VAL A 197 2.52 8.25 16.93
N ALA A 198 1.51 7.38 16.86
CA ALA A 198 0.33 7.40 17.72
C ALA A 198 0.09 6.01 18.34
#